data_7411a09368a9d76a38c9421d76926d33
#
_entry.id   7411a09368a9d76a38c9421d76926d33
#
_cell.length_a   1.000
_cell.length_b   1.000
_cell.length_c   1.000
_cell.angle_alpha   90.00
_cell.angle_beta   90.00
_cell.angle_gamma   90.00
#
_symmetry.space_group_name_H-M   'P 1'
#
loop_
_entity.id
_entity.type
_entity.pdbx_description
1 polymer ?
#
loop_
_entity_poly.entity_id
_entity_poly.type
_entity_poly.pdbx_seq_one_letter_code
_entity_poly.pdbx_strand_id
1 'polypeptide(L)'
;MNIRWKRWAAGAAALLTAYTLAGFWLVPLMIKNQVPKFGQTELARQVTISEVRFNPYTLRLEAEDLRLAEADGAPLFAVGKLAVELQWKSLIQRAWSFAEIRITAPSASFAIAADGKFNLAELLGTLERRPREASGDTSLPRLIIGRLTLEQGKLELRDRRVGYANSFSPIDFALTNFSTLPNQNDSYTFSADSALGGKLRWRGEASVNPIRGSGELTLENVPLRELAVYLKSYTRATVAAGQLAATLPYDFAYSDGKLEASLAGARLALRDLALAHEGAASDSFATLTRLDVSGISADLARHEATVDELRAGGAKLTVRRDAKGELDLANLLKTAAGPAAAPNPSQPVVINNWKLSVKQVVFDQVAISVVDETVIPPPKLSADSVQLRLQLTAEQTGADFKLTVTDAVLSLADLALASGAQTPFKLAKLGFTDGAVDLAARHASFGRLYAEDAQLQLTRDRRGQLNILGLLPKFGAGGQQAATPAAPAGAPWIAVAKSVELSKFGAEIEDQGTGVKVHVQDLTVKLEGAGSDLTRPVKFDAGLKLREGGQLSA
;
A
#
# COMPACT_ATOMS: atom_id res chain seq x y z
N MET A 1 62.86 3.45 -57.01
CA MET A 1 62.03 2.92 -55.88
C MET A 1 60.80 3.79 -55.52
N ASN A 2 60.22 4.59 -56.46
CA ASN A 2 59.19 5.61 -56.14
C ASN A 2 57.80 5.42 -56.80
N ILE A 3 57.59 4.48 -57.72
CA ILE A 3 56.31 4.36 -58.45
C ILE A 3 55.32 3.42 -57.72
N ARG A 4 55.81 2.38 -57.11
CA ARG A 4 54.97 1.43 -56.36
C ARG A 4 54.35 2.09 -55.12
N TRP A 5 55.09 2.89 -54.35
CA TRP A 5 54.59 3.59 -53.17
C TRP A 5 53.48 4.60 -53.51
N LYS A 6 53.64 5.37 -54.61
CA LYS A 6 52.59 6.29 -55.08
C LYS A 6 51.29 5.59 -55.45
N ARG A 7 51.36 4.42 -56.05
CA ARG A 7 50.16 3.57 -56.38
C ARG A 7 49.49 3.05 -55.11
N TRP A 8 50.26 2.60 -54.13
CA TRP A 8 49.71 2.15 -52.82
C TRP A 8 49.12 3.34 -52.04
N ALA A 9 49.76 4.49 -52.02
CA ALA A 9 49.24 5.70 -51.40
C ALA A 9 47.95 6.21 -52.07
N ALA A 10 47.88 6.19 -53.40
CA ALA A 10 46.67 6.53 -54.16
C ALA A 10 45.52 5.54 -53.89
N GLY A 11 45.81 4.23 -53.79
CA GLY A 11 44.85 3.21 -53.43
C GLY A 11 44.32 3.39 -52.00
N ALA A 12 45.19 3.65 -51.03
CA ALA A 12 44.82 3.95 -49.67
C ALA A 12 43.97 5.23 -49.53
N ALA A 13 44.34 6.28 -50.27
CA ALA A 13 43.55 7.51 -50.31
C ALA A 13 42.15 7.28 -50.93
N ALA A 14 42.08 6.51 -52.02
CA ALA A 14 40.79 6.17 -52.63
C ALA A 14 39.90 5.32 -51.69
N LEU A 15 40.45 4.36 -50.98
CA LEU A 15 39.74 3.56 -49.97
C LEU A 15 39.25 4.43 -48.80
N LEU A 16 40.11 5.33 -48.31
CA LEU A 16 39.73 6.24 -47.24
C LEU A 16 38.61 7.19 -47.67
N THR A 17 38.70 7.72 -48.90
CA THR A 17 37.66 8.60 -49.48
C THR A 17 36.36 7.80 -49.66
N ALA A 18 36.40 6.59 -50.17
CA ALA A 18 35.22 5.73 -50.32
C ALA A 18 34.59 5.40 -48.95
N TYR A 19 35.41 5.06 -47.95
CA TYR A 19 34.96 4.85 -46.55
C TYR A 19 34.29 6.08 -45.98
N THR A 20 34.89 7.24 -46.15
CA THR A 20 34.36 8.52 -45.68
C THR A 20 33.00 8.83 -46.33
N LEU A 21 32.93 8.77 -47.65
CA LEU A 21 31.68 9.00 -48.40
C LEU A 21 30.60 7.98 -48.05
N ALA A 22 30.96 6.72 -47.96
CA ALA A 22 30.02 5.66 -47.55
C ALA A 22 29.49 5.90 -46.12
N GLY A 23 30.37 6.25 -45.18
CA GLY A 23 29.98 6.52 -43.80
C GLY A 23 29.07 7.73 -43.65
N PHE A 24 29.50 8.88 -44.15
CA PHE A 24 28.75 10.13 -43.97
C PHE A 24 27.49 10.25 -44.83
N TRP A 25 27.40 9.54 -45.92
CA TRP A 25 26.31 9.71 -46.90
C TRP A 25 25.49 8.46 -47.12
N LEU A 26 26.12 7.31 -47.38
CA LEU A 26 25.40 6.07 -47.70
C LEU A 26 24.71 5.49 -46.48
N VAL A 27 25.37 5.43 -45.32
CA VAL A 27 24.79 4.87 -44.08
C VAL A 27 23.56 5.64 -43.62
N PRO A 28 23.57 7.01 -43.51
CA PRO A 28 22.36 7.76 -43.17
C PRO A 28 21.22 7.55 -44.17
N LEU A 29 21.54 7.53 -45.47
CA LEU A 29 20.53 7.28 -46.51
C LEU A 29 19.89 5.90 -46.40
N MET A 30 20.69 4.87 -46.14
CA MET A 30 20.18 3.50 -45.90
C MET A 30 19.27 3.42 -44.68
N ILE A 31 19.67 3.98 -43.55
CA ILE A 31 18.89 4.00 -42.33
C ILE A 31 17.56 4.72 -42.55
N LYS A 32 17.61 5.91 -43.16
CA LYS A 32 16.44 6.74 -43.46
C LYS A 32 15.43 6.03 -44.37
N ASN A 33 15.89 5.16 -45.27
CA ASN A 33 15.05 4.43 -46.18
C ASN A 33 14.57 3.08 -45.59
N GLN A 34 15.37 2.43 -44.73
CA GLN A 34 15.05 1.09 -44.19
C GLN A 34 14.17 1.16 -42.94
N VAL A 35 14.37 2.16 -42.06
CA VAL A 35 13.62 2.28 -40.81
C VAL A 35 12.11 2.41 -41.03
N PRO A 36 11.59 3.24 -41.94
CA PRO A 36 10.14 3.27 -42.25
C PRO A 36 9.62 1.95 -42.82
N LYS A 37 10.39 1.29 -43.70
CA LYS A 37 10.00 -0.01 -44.26
C LYS A 37 9.91 -1.08 -43.18
N PHE A 38 10.93 -1.15 -42.28
CA PHE A 38 10.92 -2.03 -41.13
C PHE A 38 9.68 -1.80 -40.26
N GLY A 39 9.31 -0.54 -40.00
CA GLY A 39 8.09 -0.20 -39.26
C GLY A 39 6.83 -0.79 -39.91
N GLN A 40 6.71 -0.67 -41.21
CA GLN A 40 5.56 -1.19 -41.96
C GLN A 40 5.54 -2.71 -42.04
N THR A 41 6.66 -3.35 -42.35
CA THR A 41 6.72 -4.81 -42.59
C THR A 41 6.76 -5.62 -41.30
N GLU A 42 7.49 -5.13 -40.29
CA GLU A 42 7.76 -5.88 -39.08
C GLU A 42 6.87 -5.49 -37.89
N LEU A 43 6.47 -4.23 -37.80
CA LEU A 43 5.66 -3.74 -36.69
C LEU A 43 4.20 -3.46 -37.10
N ALA A 44 3.88 -3.52 -38.40
CA ALA A 44 2.59 -3.08 -38.96
C ALA A 44 2.20 -1.67 -38.50
N ARG A 45 3.20 -0.78 -38.37
CA ARG A 45 3.07 0.58 -37.87
C ARG A 45 3.86 1.56 -38.72
N GLN A 46 3.46 2.82 -38.69
CA GLN A 46 4.18 3.88 -39.38
C GLN A 46 5.36 4.35 -38.51
N VAL A 47 6.57 4.24 -39.05
CA VAL A 47 7.77 4.80 -38.43
C VAL A 47 8.28 5.92 -39.31
N THR A 48 8.54 7.09 -38.72
CA THR A 48 9.13 8.24 -39.38
C THR A 48 10.42 8.67 -38.68
N ILE A 49 11.36 9.18 -39.45
CA ILE A 49 12.63 9.72 -38.95
C ILE A 49 13.00 10.94 -39.78
N SER A 50 13.32 12.06 -39.13
CA SER A 50 13.59 13.31 -39.85
C SER A 50 15.02 13.40 -40.32
N GLU A 51 15.96 13.21 -39.45
CA GLU A 51 17.38 13.34 -39.76
C GLU A 51 18.18 12.17 -39.19
N VAL A 52 19.14 11.72 -39.96
CA VAL A 52 20.13 10.71 -39.56
C VAL A 52 21.51 11.20 -39.92
N ARG A 53 22.43 11.20 -38.98
CA ARG A 53 23.85 11.53 -39.16
C ARG A 53 24.68 10.35 -38.64
N PHE A 54 25.72 10.01 -39.38
CA PHE A 54 26.66 8.99 -38.96
C PHE A 54 28.10 9.47 -39.16
N ASN A 55 28.90 9.33 -38.11
CA ASN A 55 30.32 9.60 -38.18
C ASN A 55 31.09 8.26 -38.21
N PRO A 56 31.69 7.88 -39.37
CA PRO A 56 32.37 6.58 -39.50
C PRO A 56 33.67 6.48 -38.69
N TYR A 57 34.25 7.58 -38.26
CA TYR A 57 35.50 7.57 -37.50
C TYR A 57 35.28 7.35 -36.02
N THR A 58 34.22 7.92 -35.47
CA THR A 58 33.81 7.73 -34.07
C THR A 58 32.77 6.63 -33.91
N LEU A 59 32.25 6.07 -35.00
CA LEU A 59 31.12 5.12 -35.04
C LEU A 59 29.87 5.63 -34.29
N ARG A 60 29.67 6.97 -34.36
CA ARG A 60 28.54 7.63 -33.71
C ARG A 60 27.42 7.86 -34.70
N LEU A 61 26.25 7.31 -34.36
CA LEU A 61 24.99 7.49 -35.07
C LEU A 61 24.13 8.49 -34.27
N GLU A 62 23.58 9.49 -34.93
CA GLU A 62 22.58 10.39 -34.39
C GLU A 62 21.33 10.34 -35.27
N ALA A 63 20.16 10.25 -34.62
CA ALA A 63 18.86 10.28 -35.28
C ALA A 63 17.95 11.29 -34.56
N GLU A 64 17.20 12.07 -35.33
CA GLU A 64 16.31 13.11 -34.79
C GLU A 64 14.88 12.87 -35.23
N ASP A 65 13.92 13.18 -34.34
CA ASP A 65 12.48 13.06 -34.53
C ASP A 65 12.03 11.66 -34.99
N LEU A 66 12.51 10.63 -34.31
CA LEU A 66 12.02 9.28 -34.54
C LEU A 66 10.61 9.16 -33.94
N ARG A 67 9.63 8.75 -34.74
CA ARG A 67 8.24 8.58 -34.31
C ARG A 67 7.68 7.24 -34.74
N LEU A 68 6.96 6.58 -33.84
CA LEU A 68 6.15 5.39 -34.10
C LEU A 68 4.69 5.76 -33.81
N ALA A 69 3.84 5.64 -34.82
CA ALA A 69 2.41 5.88 -34.69
C ALA A 69 1.62 4.59 -34.60
N GLU A 70 0.44 4.64 -33.99
CA GLU A 70 -0.54 3.58 -34.04
C GLU A 70 -1.11 3.40 -35.47
N ALA A 71 -1.92 2.37 -35.68
CA ALA A 71 -2.53 2.11 -37.00
C ALA A 71 -3.46 3.24 -37.44
N ASP A 72 -4.06 3.97 -36.50
CA ASP A 72 -4.93 5.14 -36.72
C ASP A 72 -4.15 6.45 -36.82
N GLY A 73 -2.81 6.41 -36.73
CA GLY A 73 -1.94 7.59 -36.81
C GLY A 73 -1.72 8.30 -35.47
N ALA A 74 -2.30 7.83 -34.36
CA ALA A 74 -2.05 8.41 -33.04
C ALA A 74 -0.59 8.19 -32.61
N PRO A 75 0.04 9.18 -31.91
CA PRO A 75 1.42 9.02 -31.45
C PRO A 75 1.50 7.95 -30.36
N LEU A 76 2.31 6.90 -30.57
CA LEU A 76 2.56 5.84 -29.61
C LEU A 76 3.89 6.04 -28.91
N PHE A 77 4.97 6.19 -29.68
CA PHE A 77 6.30 6.50 -29.18
C PHE A 77 6.94 7.59 -30.05
N ALA A 78 7.68 8.48 -29.41
CA ALA A 78 8.56 9.39 -30.13
C ALA A 78 9.85 9.59 -29.35
N VAL A 79 10.93 9.92 -30.08
CA VAL A 79 12.24 10.25 -29.52
C VAL A 79 12.72 11.52 -30.21
N GLY A 80 12.97 12.57 -29.44
CA GLY A 80 13.46 13.83 -30.00
C GLY A 80 14.87 13.65 -30.57
N LYS A 81 15.78 13.06 -29.81
CA LYS A 81 17.13 12.74 -30.29
C LYS A 81 17.62 11.41 -29.72
N LEU A 82 18.14 10.57 -30.60
CA LEU A 82 18.85 9.33 -30.27
C LEU A 82 20.31 9.46 -30.71
N ALA A 83 21.25 9.25 -29.81
CA ALA A 83 22.67 9.15 -30.12
C ALA A 83 23.21 7.80 -29.65
N VAL A 84 23.90 7.08 -30.53
CA VAL A 84 24.50 5.76 -30.25
C VAL A 84 25.95 5.79 -30.70
N GLU A 85 26.85 5.48 -29.79
CA GLU A 85 28.29 5.41 -30.06
C GLU A 85 28.81 4.00 -29.86
N LEU A 86 29.14 3.33 -30.97
CA LEU A 86 29.71 1.99 -30.99
C LEU A 86 31.22 2.07 -30.81
N GLN A 87 31.81 1.17 -30.04
CA GLN A 87 33.28 1.12 -29.84
C GLN A 87 33.96 0.14 -30.79
N TRP A 88 35.12 0.51 -31.33
CA TRP A 88 36.00 -0.38 -32.10
C TRP A 88 36.40 -1.63 -31.32
N LYS A 89 36.36 -1.59 -29.99
CA LYS A 89 36.57 -2.74 -29.09
C LYS A 89 35.59 -3.88 -29.33
N SER A 90 34.42 -3.62 -29.92
CA SER A 90 33.44 -4.64 -30.30
C SER A 90 34.05 -5.78 -31.11
N LEU A 91 34.96 -5.44 -32.02
CA LEU A 91 35.65 -6.43 -32.88
C LEU A 91 36.63 -7.33 -32.10
N ILE A 92 37.30 -6.73 -31.09
CA ILE A 92 38.30 -7.44 -30.27
C ILE A 92 37.61 -8.30 -29.21
N GLN A 93 36.61 -7.78 -28.56
CA GLN A 93 35.89 -8.44 -27.46
C GLN A 93 34.85 -9.45 -27.93
N ARG A 94 34.57 -9.52 -29.25
CA ARG A 94 33.48 -10.32 -29.82
C ARG A 94 32.16 -10.08 -29.08
N ALA A 95 31.89 -8.81 -28.75
CA ALA A 95 30.71 -8.35 -28.02
C ALA A 95 30.25 -7.04 -28.62
N TRP A 96 28.94 -6.80 -28.67
CA TRP A 96 28.44 -5.47 -29.03
C TRP A 96 28.81 -4.50 -27.89
N SER A 97 29.73 -3.60 -28.14
CA SER A 97 30.23 -2.65 -27.14
C SER A 97 29.89 -1.23 -27.53
N PHE A 98 29.02 -0.59 -26.74
CA PHE A 98 28.60 0.79 -26.90
C PHE A 98 29.29 1.65 -25.83
N ALA A 99 29.90 2.77 -26.24
CA ALA A 99 30.42 3.75 -25.29
C ALA A 99 29.28 4.49 -24.59
N GLU A 100 28.32 4.96 -25.41
CA GLU A 100 27.17 5.72 -24.97
C GLU A 100 25.95 5.42 -25.84
N ILE A 101 24.78 5.32 -25.20
CA ILE A 101 23.46 5.39 -25.83
C ILE A 101 22.71 6.51 -25.10
N ARG A 102 22.36 7.58 -25.81
CA ARG A 102 21.63 8.71 -25.25
C ARG A 102 20.30 8.90 -25.97
N ILE A 103 19.23 8.95 -25.20
CA ILE A 103 17.84 9.13 -25.66
C ILE A 103 17.33 10.43 -25.03
N THR A 104 17.11 11.47 -25.82
CA THR A 104 16.65 12.77 -25.33
C THR A 104 15.20 13.02 -25.74
N ALA A 105 14.42 13.53 -24.81
CA ALA A 105 13.00 13.83 -24.95
C ALA A 105 12.18 12.66 -25.55
N PRO A 106 12.32 11.41 -25.03
CA PRO A 106 11.42 10.36 -25.47
C PRO A 106 10.02 10.61 -24.92
N SER A 107 9.01 10.23 -25.68
CA SER A 107 7.62 10.28 -25.23
C SER A 107 6.89 8.99 -25.57
N ALA A 108 5.98 8.57 -24.68
CA ALA A 108 5.14 7.41 -24.86
C ALA A 108 3.70 7.74 -24.44
N SER A 109 2.71 7.16 -25.14
CA SER A 109 1.29 7.29 -24.82
C SER A 109 0.69 5.91 -24.62
N PHE A 110 0.31 5.60 -23.38
CA PHE A 110 -0.32 4.34 -23.01
C PHE A 110 -1.79 4.55 -22.72
N ALA A 111 -2.63 3.76 -23.36
CA ALA A 111 -4.06 3.84 -23.20
C ALA A 111 -4.69 2.46 -22.99
N ILE A 112 -5.58 2.38 -22.00
CA ILE A 112 -6.46 1.24 -21.79
C ILE A 112 -7.86 1.70 -22.20
N ALA A 113 -8.42 1.08 -23.23
CA ALA A 113 -9.76 1.39 -23.72
C ALA A 113 -10.85 0.97 -22.73
N ALA A 114 -12.09 1.41 -22.93
CA ALA A 114 -13.20 1.06 -22.04
C ALA A 114 -13.51 -0.45 -22.01
N ASP A 115 -13.18 -1.18 -23.08
CA ASP A 115 -13.29 -2.64 -23.18
C ASP A 115 -12.10 -3.39 -22.53
N GLY A 116 -11.13 -2.66 -21.95
CA GLY A 116 -9.94 -3.22 -21.28
C GLY A 116 -8.77 -3.51 -22.21
N LYS A 117 -8.88 -3.25 -23.50
CA LYS A 117 -7.77 -3.45 -24.44
C LYS A 117 -6.67 -2.41 -24.22
N PHE A 118 -5.45 -2.87 -24.12
CA PHE A 118 -4.27 -2.03 -24.02
C PHE A 118 -3.75 -1.70 -25.41
N ASN A 119 -3.47 -0.42 -25.69
CA ASN A 119 -3.08 0.02 -27.05
C ASN A 119 -1.78 -0.62 -27.56
N LEU A 120 -0.91 -1.12 -26.67
CA LEU A 120 0.29 -1.88 -27.06
C LEU A 120 0.03 -3.38 -27.31
N ALA A 121 -1.14 -3.93 -26.97
CA ALA A 121 -1.38 -5.37 -27.01
C ALA A 121 -1.14 -5.97 -28.41
N GLU A 122 -1.57 -5.25 -29.46
CA GLU A 122 -1.35 -5.70 -30.85
C GLU A 122 0.14 -5.65 -31.24
N LEU A 123 0.84 -4.58 -30.82
CA LEU A 123 2.26 -4.45 -31.09
C LEU A 123 3.08 -5.56 -30.40
N LEU A 124 2.78 -5.83 -29.11
CA LEU A 124 3.39 -6.91 -28.35
C LEU A 124 3.10 -8.27 -28.99
N GLY A 125 1.85 -8.53 -29.37
CA GLY A 125 1.46 -9.77 -30.06
C GLY A 125 2.15 -9.94 -31.42
N THR A 126 2.44 -8.84 -32.13
CA THR A 126 3.23 -8.90 -33.39
C THR A 126 4.69 -9.26 -33.11
N LEU A 127 5.27 -8.71 -32.05
CA LEU A 127 6.64 -9.03 -31.63
C LEU A 127 6.78 -10.47 -31.13
N GLU A 128 5.80 -11.00 -30.40
CA GLU A 128 5.80 -12.37 -29.88
C GLU A 128 5.66 -13.44 -30.97
N ARG A 129 4.93 -13.14 -32.05
CA ARG A 129 4.72 -14.07 -33.18
C ARG A 129 5.94 -14.25 -34.07
N ARG A 130 7.02 -13.51 -33.81
CA ARG A 130 8.26 -13.70 -34.58
C ARG A 130 8.81 -15.10 -34.35
N PRO A 131 9.13 -15.85 -35.43
CA PRO A 131 9.84 -17.11 -35.28
C PRO A 131 11.16 -16.81 -34.54
N ARG A 132 11.27 -17.27 -33.29
CA ARG A 132 12.60 -17.37 -32.68
C ARG A 132 13.31 -18.43 -33.53
N GLU A 133 14.35 -18.03 -34.28
CA GLU A 133 15.27 -19.01 -34.82
C GLU A 133 15.68 -19.86 -33.62
N ALA A 134 15.39 -21.16 -33.70
CA ALA A 134 15.77 -22.14 -32.70
C ALA A 134 17.28 -22.36 -32.79
N SER A 135 18.07 -21.33 -32.48
CA SER A 135 19.47 -21.49 -32.13
C SER A 135 19.48 -22.18 -30.77
N GLY A 136 19.94 -23.40 -30.71
CA GLY A 136 20.03 -24.18 -29.46
C GLY A 136 20.98 -23.57 -28.41
N ASP A 137 21.44 -22.36 -28.62
CA ASP A 137 22.28 -21.60 -27.70
C ASP A 137 21.39 -20.67 -26.87
N THR A 138 21.19 -21.02 -25.61
CA THR A 138 20.44 -20.22 -24.61
C THR A 138 21.30 -19.12 -23.98
N SER A 139 22.54 -18.93 -24.44
CA SER A 139 23.43 -17.90 -23.91
C SER A 139 22.94 -16.50 -24.29
N LEU A 140 23.05 -15.55 -23.35
CA LEU A 140 22.75 -14.15 -23.61
C LEU A 140 23.70 -13.58 -24.68
N PRO A 141 23.21 -12.74 -25.62
CA PRO A 141 24.07 -12.05 -26.55
C PRO A 141 25.11 -11.21 -25.78
N ARG A 142 26.36 -11.27 -26.18
CA ARG A 142 27.44 -10.52 -25.52
C ARG A 142 27.29 -9.03 -25.78
N LEU A 143 26.86 -8.28 -24.79
CA LEU A 143 26.54 -6.85 -24.86
C LEU A 143 27.24 -6.10 -23.74
N ILE A 144 27.84 -4.96 -24.06
CA ILE A 144 28.47 -4.03 -23.11
C ILE A 144 28.00 -2.62 -23.47
N ILE A 145 27.47 -1.89 -22.48
CA ILE A 145 27.06 -0.50 -22.63
C ILE A 145 27.71 0.31 -21.51
N GLY A 146 28.65 1.18 -21.86
CA GLY A 146 29.34 2.04 -20.89
C GLY A 146 28.37 3.00 -20.17
N ARG A 147 27.50 3.64 -20.96
CA ARG A 147 26.46 4.52 -20.42
C ARG A 147 25.22 4.49 -21.31
N LEU A 148 24.05 4.29 -20.68
CA LEU A 148 22.74 4.50 -21.30
C LEU A 148 22.03 5.59 -20.52
N THR A 149 21.63 6.68 -21.19
CA THR A 149 20.83 7.76 -20.58
C THR A 149 19.54 7.98 -21.35
N LEU A 150 18.47 8.22 -20.59
CA LEU A 150 17.20 8.73 -21.06
C LEU A 150 16.95 10.02 -20.29
N GLU A 151 16.80 11.12 -21.00
CA GLU A 151 16.68 12.47 -20.43
C GLU A 151 15.40 13.14 -20.90
N GLN A 152 14.71 13.83 -19.98
CA GLN A 152 13.49 14.60 -20.27
C GLN A 152 12.37 13.77 -20.89
N GLY A 153 12.23 12.52 -20.47
CA GLY A 153 11.17 11.63 -20.95
C GLY A 153 9.78 12.11 -20.51
N LYS A 154 8.77 11.74 -21.30
CA LYS A 154 7.37 12.00 -21.01
C LYS A 154 6.56 10.73 -21.23
N LEU A 155 5.72 10.35 -20.24
CA LEU A 155 4.78 9.27 -20.35
C LEU A 155 3.36 9.80 -20.09
N GLU A 156 2.44 9.55 -21.02
CA GLU A 156 1.01 9.75 -20.82
C GLU A 156 0.33 8.41 -20.58
N LEU A 157 -0.45 8.33 -19.51
CA LEU A 157 -1.22 7.15 -19.14
C LEU A 157 -2.71 7.51 -19.08
N ARG A 158 -3.55 6.77 -19.82
CA ARG A 158 -5.02 6.94 -19.81
C ARG A 158 -5.70 5.59 -19.62
N ASP A 159 -6.46 5.43 -18.55
CA ASP A 159 -7.31 4.26 -18.33
C ASP A 159 -8.78 4.68 -18.40
N ARG A 160 -9.42 4.41 -19.57
CA ARG A 160 -10.81 4.79 -19.82
C ARG A 160 -11.82 3.92 -19.06
N ARG A 161 -11.42 2.76 -18.54
CA ARG A 161 -12.31 1.89 -17.75
C ARG A 161 -12.73 2.57 -16.45
N VAL A 162 -11.77 3.28 -15.82
CA VAL A 162 -11.96 3.91 -14.52
C VAL A 162 -11.91 5.45 -14.59
N GLY A 163 -11.68 6.02 -15.78
CA GLY A 163 -11.57 7.46 -15.97
C GLY A 163 -10.27 8.06 -15.40
N TYR A 164 -9.18 7.28 -15.34
CA TYR A 164 -7.88 7.76 -14.87
C TYR A 164 -7.06 8.33 -16.02
N ALA A 165 -6.45 9.49 -15.82
CA ALA A 165 -5.48 10.09 -16.73
C ALA A 165 -4.37 10.76 -15.93
N ASN A 166 -3.12 10.46 -16.28
CA ASN A 166 -1.94 11.05 -15.65
C ASN A 166 -0.80 11.22 -16.67
N SER A 167 0.10 12.13 -16.40
CA SER A 167 1.35 12.26 -17.16
C SER A 167 2.54 12.31 -16.19
N PHE A 168 3.63 11.69 -16.61
CA PHE A 168 4.88 11.67 -15.88
C PHE A 168 5.93 12.40 -16.69
N SER A 169 6.50 13.47 -16.15
CA SER A 169 7.52 14.28 -16.77
C SER A 169 8.16 15.23 -15.76
N PRO A 170 9.50 15.41 -15.74
CA PRO A 170 10.45 14.66 -16.54
C PRO A 170 10.60 13.23 -16.06
N ILE A 171 10.94 12.33 -16.99
CA ILE A 171 11.42 10.99 -16.69
C ILE A 171 12.88 10.95 -17.08
N ASP A 172 13.74 10.60 -16.13
CA ASP A 172 15.16 10.46 -16.38
C ASP A 172 15.62 9.06 -15.93
N PHE A 173 16.48 8.44 -16.75
CA PHE A 173 17.07 7.15 -16.45
C PHE A 173 18.55 7.17 -16.84
N ALA A 174 19.39 6.64 -15.99
CA ALA A 174 20.80 6.40 -16.29
C ALA A 174 21.21 5.01 -15.86
N LEU A 175 21.90 4.30 -16.74
CA LEU A 175 22.48 2.99 -16.50
C LEU A 175 23.96 3.06 -16.89
N THR A 176 24.84 2.63 -16.02
CA THR A 176 26.28 2.67 -16.25
C THR A 176 26.90 1.29 -16.09
N ASN A 177 27.90 0.99 -16.94
CA ASN A 177 28.65 -0.26 -16.96
C ASN A 177 27.81 -1.53 -17.20
N PHE A 178 26.70 -1.40 -17.93
CA PHE A 178 25.86 -2.55 -18.25
C PHE A 178 26.62 -3.62 -19.04
N SER A 179 26.51 -4.86 -18.63
CA SER A 179 27.14 -5.97 -19.31
C SER A 179 26.37 -7.27 -19.13
N THR A 180 26.23 -8.04 -20.19
CA THR A 180 25.73 -9.43 -20.14
C THR A 180 26.84 -10.43 -19.85
N LEU A 181 28.09 -9.98 -19.75
CA LEU A 181 29.22 -10.82 -19.38
C LEU A 181 29.16 -11.21 -17.90
N PRO A 182 29.70 -12.38 -17.52
CA PRO A 182 29.63 -12.84 -16.13
C PRO A 182 30.31 -11.91 -15.13
N ASN A 183 29.72 -11.83 -13.93
CA ASN A 183 30.27 -11.13 -12.75
C ASN A 183 30.52 -9.63 -12.96
N GLN A 184 29.66 -8.96 -13.71
CA GLN A 184 29.64 -7.51 -13.85
C GLN A 184 28.52 -6.94 -13.01
N ASN A 185 28.73 -5.77 -12.42
CA ASN A 185 27.71 -5.00 -11.71
C ASN A 185 27.47 -3.68 -12.45
N ASP A 186 26.21 -3.39 -12.66
CA ASP A 186 25.73 -2.19 -13.31
C ASP A 186 25.12 -1.28 -12.24
N SER A 187 25.25 0.01 -12.37
CA SER A 187 24.51 0.94 -11.52
C SER A 187 23.44 1.67 -12.33
N TYR A 188 22.28 1.85 -11.74
CA TYR A 188 21.19 2.58 -12.37
C TYR A 188 20.53 3.59 -11.44
N THR A 189 19.99 4.64 -12.07
CA THR A 189 19.11 5.62 -11.46
C THR A 189 17.91 5.85 -12.35
N PHE A 190 16.73 5.96 -11.74
CA PHE A 190 15.49 6.31 -12.41
C PHE A 190 14.77 7.38 -11.61
N SER A 191 14.20 8.36 -12.30
CA SER A 191 13.33 9.36 -11.70
C SER A 191 12.15 9.68 -12.58
N ALA A 192 10.99 9.92 -11.97
CA ALA A 192 9.78 10.35 -12.64
C ALA A 192 8.95 11.24 -11.72
N ASP A 193 8.47 12.35 -12.23
CA ASP A 193 7.56 13.25 -11.54
C ASP A 193 6.17 13.16 -12.18
N SER A 194 5.14 13.00 -11.34
CA SER A 194 3.73 12.89 -11.78
C SER A 194 3.09 14.27 -11.84
N ALA A 195 2.33 14.55 -12.90
CA ALA A 195 1.55 15.79 -13.01
C ALA A 195 0.44 15.94 -11.97
N LEU A 196 -0.07 14.81 -11.44
CA LEU A 196 -1.05 14.81 -10.36
C LEU A 196 -0.43 14.99 -8.97
N GLY A 197 0.89 15.09 -8.90
CA GLY A 197 1.71 15.07 -7.68
C GLY A 197 2.32 13.69 -7.46
N GLY A 198 3.33 13.66 -6.61
CA GLY A 198 4.10 12.44 -6.37
C GLY A 198 5.35 12.34 -7.23
N LYS A 199 6.38 11.78 -6.62
CA LYS A 199 7.67 11.56 -7.26
C LYS A 199 8.12 10.14 -7.03
N LEU A 200 8.72 9.55 -8.05
CA LEU A 200 9.36 8.24 -8.00
C LEU A 200 10.86 8.41 -8.20
N ARG A 201 11.64 7.86 -7.30
CA ARG A 201 13.11 7.77 -7.39
C ARG A 201 13.50 6.31 -7.18
N TRP A 202 14.33 5.79 -8.04
CA TRP A 202 14.79 4.41 -7.97
C TRP A 202 16.28 4.36 -8.32
N ARG A 203 17.08 3.80 -7.44
CA ARG A 203 18.52 3.70 -7.60
C ARG A 203 19.02 2.35 -7.10
N GLY A 204 20.05 1.84 -7.71
CA GLY A 204 20.61 0.59 -7.27
C GLY A 204 21.71 0.07 -8.18
N GLU A 205 22.08 -1.16 -7.89
CA GLU A 205 22.98 -1.96 -8.70
C GLU A 205 22.26 -3.22 -9.17
N ALA A 206 22.61 -3.69 -10.35
CA ALA A 206 22.06 -4.92 -10.90
C ALA A 206 23.14 -5.72 -11.62
N SER A 207 22.87 -6.98 -11.86
CA SER A 207 23.63 -7.86 -12.75
C SER A 207 22.66 -8.77 -13.46
N VAL A 208 22.92 -9.05 -14.72
CA VAL A 208 22.11 -10.00 -15.49
C VAL A 208 22.75 -11.39 -15.59
N ASN A 209 24.00 -11.52 -15.15
CA ASN A 209 24.72 -12.79 -15.16
C ASN A 209 25.73 -12.87 -13.99
N PRO A 210 25.34 -13.44 -12.84
CA PRO A 210 24.02 -13.97 -12.50
C PRO A 210 22.98 -12.86 -12.31
N ILE A 211 21.69 -13.21 -12.40
CA ILE A 211 20.61 -12.24 -12.18
C ILE A 211 20.54 -11.91 -10.70
N ARG A 212 20.86 -10.67 -10.35
CA ARG A 212 20.76 -10.12 -8.99
C ARG A 212 20.64 -8.61 -9.03
N GLY A 213 20.12 -8.03 -7.99
CA GLY A 213 20.06 -6.60 -7.87
C GLY A 213 19.75 -6.15 -6.45
N SER A 214 20.27 -4.99 -6.10
CA SER A 214 20.01 -4.32 -4.83
C SER A 214 19.80 -2.84 -5.07
N GLY A 215 19.01 -2.22 -4.22
CA GLY A 215 18.72 -0.80 -4.40
C GLY A 215 17.66 -0.26 -3.46
N GLU A 216 17.21 0.93 -3.79
CA GLU A 216 16.20 1.65 -3.03
C GLU A 216 15.18 2.29 -3.98
N LEU A 217 13.91 1.99 -3.74
CA LEU A 217 12.77 2.64 -4.38
C LEU A 217 12.16 3.63 -3.40
N THR A 218 12.06 4.90 -3.80
CA THR A 218 11.45 5.98 -3.00
C THR A 218 10.24 6.54 -3.73
N LEU A 219 9.12 6.59 -3.03
CA LEU A 219 7.89 7.26 -3.41
C LEU A 219 7.68 8.48 -2.50
N GLU A 220 7.42 9.64 -3.06
CA GLU A 220 7.20 10.88 -2.30
C GLU A 220 5.88 11.54 -2.70
N ASN A 221 5.08 11.92 -1.69
CA ASN A 221 3.85 12.72 -1.86
C ASN A 221 2.86 12.18 -2.91
N VAL A 222 2.68 10.85 -2.99
CA VAL A 222 1.74 10.24 -3.94
C VAL A 222 0.30 10.49 -3.47
N PRO A 223 -0.53 11.22 -4.22
CA PRO A 223 -1.88 11.57 -3.81
C PRO A 223 -2.81 10.35 -3.93
N LEU A 224 -3.30 9.85 -2.80
CA LEU A 224 -4.15 8.66 -2.75
C LEU A 224 -5.51 8.87 -3.43
N ARG A 225 -6.01 10.10 -3.44
CA ARG A 225 -7.28 10.44 -4.10
C ARG A 225 -7.28 10.05 -5.59
N GLU A 226 -6.16 10.26 -6.26
CA GLU A 226 -6.03 9.96 -7.69
C GLU A 226 -5.97 8.44 -7.95
N LEU A 227 -5.45 7.67 -6.99
CA LEU A 227 -5.41 6.22 -7.08
C LEU A 227 -6.73 5.56 -6.63
N ALA A 228 -7.60 6.29 -5.92
CA ALA A 228 -8.85 5.77 -5.37
C ALA A 228 -9.85 5.32 -6.44
N VAL A 229 -9.70 5.80 -7.67
CA VAL A 229 -10.54 5.35 -8.80
C VAL A 229 -10.47 3.84 -9.04
N TYR A 230 -9.33 3.23 -8.74
CA TYR A 230 -9.14 1.78 -8.82
C TYR A 230 -9.79 1.00 -7.67
N LEU A 231 -10.09 1.68 -6.56
CA LEU A 231 -10.77 1.08 -5.40
C LEU A 231 -12.29 1.08 -5.51
N LYS A 232 -12.87 1.85 -6.42
CA LYS A 232 -14.33 1.98 -6.59
C LYS A 232 -15.06 0.65 -6.87
N SER A 233 -14.39 -0.34 -7.45
CA SER A 233 -14.96 -1.67 -7.68
C SER A 233 -15.04 -2.51 -6.40
N TYR A 234 -14.25 -2.19 -5.37
CA TYR A 234 -14.11 -2.97 -4.13
C TYR A 234 -14.77 -2.31 -2.93
N THR A 235 -14.94 -0.99 -2.96
CA THR A 235 -15.48 -0.25 -1.82
C THR A 235 -16.42 0.87 -2.27
N ARG A 236 -17.38 1.21 -1.39
CA ARG A 236 -18.22 2.42 -1.48
C ARG A 236 -17.61 3.61 -0.75
N ALA A 237 -16.48 3.40 -0.06
CA ALA A 237 -15.73 4.50 0.52
C ALA A 237 -14.97 5.25 -0.58
N THR A 238 -14.95 6.57 -0.46
CA THR A 238 -14.17 7.47 -1.32
C THR A 238 -12.99 8.02 -0.53
N VAL A 239 -11.79 7.95 -1.11
CA VAL A 239 -10.63 8.63 -0.56
C VAL A 239 -10.71 10.11 -0.95
N ALA A 240 -11.09 10.97 0.00
CA ALA A 240 -11.22 12.41 -0.22
C ALA A 240 -9.86 13.13 -0.20
N ALA A 241 -8.94 12.66 0.64
CA ALA A 241 -7.57 13.18 0.76
C ALA A 241 -6.62 12.07 1.22
N GLY A 242 -5.32 12.33 1.12
CA GLY A 242 -4.27 11.46 1.62
C GLY A 242 -3.02 11.51 0.73
N GLN A 243 -1.86 11.47 1.35
CA GLN A 243 -0.56 11.45 0.69
C GLN A 243 0.25 10.26 1.20
N LEU A 244 0.79 9.47 0.27
CA LEU A 244 1.62 8.32 0.56
C LEU A 244 3.08 8.63 0.24
N ALA A 245 3.98 8.28 1.15
CA ALA A 245 5.41 8.21 0.91
C ALA A 245 5.92 6.83 1.32
N ALA A 246 6.90 6.30 0.60
CA ALA A 246 7.52 5.02 0.92
C ALA A 246 9.00 5.02 0.53
N THR A 247 9.81 4.33 1.32
CA THR A 247 11.21 4.02 1.00
C THR A 247 11.40 2.52 1.15
N LEU A 248 11.76 1.85 0.08
CA LEU A 248 11.81 0.39 -0.04
C LEU A 248 13.22 -0.04 -0.46
N PRO A 249 14.14 -0.21 0.48
CA PRO A 249 15.42 -0.87 0.20
C PRO A 249 15.17 -2.35 -0.10
N TYR A 250 15.76 -2.86 -1.15
CA TYR A 250 15.55 -4.24 -1.58
C TYR A 250 16.85 -4.90 -2.03
N ASP A 251 16.87 -6.20 -1.92
CA ASP A 251 17.88 -7.09 -2.49
C ASP A 251 17.19 -8.32 -3.09
N PHE A 252 17.65 -8.76 -4.26
CA PHE A 252 17.14 -9.98 -4.86
C PHE A 252 18.23 -10.70 -5.65
N ALA A 253 18.10 -12.03 -5.71
CA ALA A 253 18.87 -12.92 -6.58
C ALA A 253 17.97 -13.97 -7.19
N TYR A 254 18.27 -14.33 -8.43
CA TYR A 254 17.57 -15.40 -9.14
C TYR A 254 18.58 -16.41 -9.65
N SER A 255 18.53 -17.63 -9.13
CA SER A 255 19.39 -18.74 -9.52
C SER A 255 18.63 -20.05 -9.45
N ASP A 256 18.92 -20.97 -10.37
CA ASP A 256 18.35 -22.32 -10.40
C ASP A 256 16.81 -22.36 -10.33
N GLY A 257 16.15 -21.39 -10.98
CA GLY A 257 14.69 -21.30 -10.99
C GLY A 257 14.08 -20.76 -9.67
N LYS A 258 14.90 -20.34 -8.71
CA LYS A 258 14.45 -19.80 -7.41
C LYS A 258 14.72 -18.30 -7.33
N LEU A 259 13.71 -17.56 -6.87
CA LEU A 259 13.82 -16.15 -6.53
C LEU A 259 14.04 -16.02 -5.03
N GLU A 260 15.16 -15.46 -4.64
CA GLU A 260 15.44 -14.97 -3.29
C GLU A 260 15.25 -13.46 -3.32
N ALA A 261 14.41 -12.92 -2.44
CA ALA A 261 14.16 -11.50 -2.36
C ALA A 261 13.95 -11.08 -0.91
N SER A 262 14.50 -9.94 -0.57
CA SER A 262 14.39 -9.36 0.76
C SER A 262 14.19 -7.85 0.73
N LEU A 263 13.54 -7.34 1.78
CA LEU A 263 13.47 -5.93 2.14
C LEU A 263 14.13 -5.77 3.51
N ALA A 264 14.86 -4.70 3.73
CA ALA A 264 15.52 -4.45 5.01
C ALA A 264 15.37 -2.97 5.41
N GLY A 265 14.58 -2.72 6.47
CA GLY A 265 14.39 -1.37 7.01
C GLY A 265 13.52 -0.46 6.15
N ALA A 266 12.59 -1.02 5.38
CA ALA A 266 11.64 -0.23 4.58
C ALA A 266 10.74 0.62 5.48
N ARG A 267 10.25 1.73 4.93
CA ARG A 267 9.40 2.70 5.62
C ARG A 267 8.21 3.06 4.74
N LEU A 268 7.07 3.29 5.39
CA LEU A 268 5.86 3.79 4.76
C LEU A 268 5.29 4.90 5.63
N ALA A 269 4.90 6.00 5.00
CA ALA A 269 4.25 7.11 5.68
C ALA A 269 2.97 7.52 4.93
N LEU A 270 1.88 7.66 5.68
CA LEU A 270 0.61 8.16 5.18
C LEU A 270 0.26 9.44 5.95
N ARG A 271 -0.12 10.49 5.24
CA ARG A 271 -0.46 11.79 5.79
C ARG A 271 -1.86 12.22 5.34
N ASP A 272 -2.58 12.85 6.26
CA ASP A 272 -3.87 13.52 6.01
C ASP A 272 -4.88 12.67 5.23
N LEU A 273 -5.00 11.39 5.61
CA LEU A 273 -6.01 10.51 5.02
C LEU A 273 -7.39 10.97 5.46
N ALA A 274 -8.30 11.09 4.49
CA ALA A 274 -9.72 11.34 4.72
C ALA A 274 -10.55 10.37 3.88
N LEU A 275 -11.45 9.64 4.56
CA LEU A 275 -12.39 8.70 3.94
C LEU A 275 -13.80 9.24 4.09
N ALA A 276 -14.54 9.28 3.00
CA ALA A 276 -15.92 9.76 2.93
C ALA A 276 -16.83 8.70 2.29
N HIS A 277 -18.13 8.84 2.48
CA HIS A 277 -19.11 8.06 1.74
C HIS A 277 -19.16 8.46 0.27
N GLU A 278 -19.56 7.55 -0.60
CA GLU A 278 -19.70 7.82 -2.03
C GLU A 278 -20.68 8.99 -2.25
N GLY A 279 -20.23 10.02 -2.98
CA GLY A 279 -21.01 11.24 -3.24
C GLY A 279 -20.96 12.32 -2.14
N ALA A 280 -20.32 12.08 -1.00
CA ALA A 280 -20.25 13.00 0.14
C ALA A 280 -18.81 13.35 0.53
N ALA A 281 -17.98 13.71 -0.44
CA ALA A 281 -16.54 13.96 -0.23
C ALA A 281 -16.20 15.01 0.84
N SER A 282 -17.13 15.90 1.19
CA SER A 282 -16.97 16.91 2.24
C SER A 282 -17.30 16.39 3.65
N ASP A 283 -17.99 15.25 3.78
CA ASP A 283 -18.37 14.64 5.06
C ASP A 283 -17.59 13.34 5.28
N SER A 284 -16.37 13.49 5.82
CA SER A 284 -15.50 12.34 6.08
C SER A 284 -15.93 11.63 7.37
N PHE A 285 -16.25 10.34 7.25
CA PHE A 285 -16.54 9.50 8.42
C PHE A 285 -15.27 9.03 9.15
N ALA A 286 -14.13 9.00 8.46
CA ALA A 286 -12.84 8.67 9.05
C ALA A 286 -11.74 9.60 8.54
N THR A 287 -10.91 10.09 9.45
CA THR A 287 -9.70 10.85 9.15
C THR A 287 -8.51 10.29 9.93
N LEU A 288 -7.32 10.43 9.38
CA LEU A 288 -6.09 10.02 10.02
C LEU A 288 -4.99 11.01 9.65
N THR A 289 -4.47 11.76 10.63
CA THR A 289 -3.44 12.76 10.38
C THR A 289 -2.13 12.12 9.95
N ARG A 290 -1.72 11.01 10.62
CA ARG A 290 -0.47 10.34 10.30
C ARG A 290 -0.55 8.83 10.57
N LEU A 291 0.08 8.07 9.68
CA LEU A 291 0.48 6.69 9.88
C LEU A 291 1.93 6.55 9.46
N ASP A 292 2.77 6.07 10.34
CA ASP A 292 4.16 5.76 10.07
C ASP A 292 4.39 4.27 10.35
N VAL A 293 4.95 3.56 9.37
CA VAL A 293 5.40 2.18 9.51
C VAL A 293 6.89 2.16 9.22
N SER A 294 7.68 1.72 10.17
CA SER A 294 9.13 1.75 10.08
C SER A 294 9.77 0.40 10.44
N GLY A 295 10.99 0.20 9.93
CA GLY A 295 11.74 -1.03 10.15
C GLY A 295 11.06 -2.25 9.51
N ILE A 296 10.38 -2.05 8.37
CA ILE A 296 9.76 -3.16 7.65
C ILE A 296 10.89 -3.99 7.04
N SER A 297 10.95 -5.24 7.43
CA SER A 297 11.88 -6.24 6.86
C SER A 297 11.08 -7.46 6.44
N ALA A 298 11.38 -7.99 5.27
CA ALA A 298 10.73 -9.19 4.75
C ALA A 298 11.76 -10.06 4.03
N ASP A 299 11.63 -11.36 4.18
CA ASP A 299 12.46 -12.37 3.51
C ASP A 299 11.55 -13.40 2.84
N LEU A 300 11.58 -13.42 1.52
CA LEU A 300 10.73 -14.31 0.73
C LEU A 300 11.11 -15.78 0.92
N ALA A 301 12.40 -16.08 1.05
CA ALA A 301 12.88 -17.45 1.19
C ALA A 301 12.53 -18.05 2.55
N ARG A 302 12.53 -17.22 3.60
CA ARG A 302 12.18 -17.62 4.96
C ARG A 302 10.69 -17.52 5.26
N HIS A 303 9.93 -16.84 4.39
CA HIS A 303 8.52 -16.49 4.61
C HIS A 303 8.32 -15.72 5.93
N GLU A 304 9.20 -14.81 6.24
CA GLU A 304 9.16 -13.99 7.44
C GLU A 304 9.02 -12.52 7.06
N ALA A 305 8.19 -11.80 7.82
CA ALA A 305 8.10 -10.35 7.75
C ALA A 305 8.06 -9.76 9.17
N THR A 306 8.82 -8.70 9.38
CA THR A 306 8.86 -7.98 10.65
C THR A 306 8.64 -6.49 10.42
N VAL A 307 7.97 -5.85 11.37
CA VAL A 307 7.79 -4.41 11.44
C VAL A 307 8.25 -3.96 12.81
N ASP A 308 9.17 -3.00 12.87
CA ASP A 308 9.63 -2.49 14.16
C ASP A 308 8.56 -1.65 14.85
N GLU A 309 7.99 -0.69 14.13
CA GLU A 309 6.94 0.15 14.67
C GLU A 309 5.87 0.47 13.61
N LEU A 310 4.60 0.37 14.03
CA LEU A 310 3.43 0.92 13.36
C LEU A 310 2.85 1.98 14.29
N ARG A 311 2.90 3.25 13.91
CA ARG A 311 2.38 4.37 14.68
C ARG A 311 1.33 5.14 13.90
N ALA A 312 0.10 5.18 14.42
CA ALA A 312 -0.99 5.99 13.89
C ALA A 312 -1.39 7.07 14.91
N GLY A 313 -1.64 8.29 14.43
CA GLY A 313 -1.97 9.41 15.32
C GLY A 313 -2.93 10.42 14.69
N GLY A 314 -3.76 11.02 15.54
CA GLY A 314 -4.76 12.03 15.14
C GLY A 314 -5.89 11.42 14.31
N ALA A 315 -6.32 10.19 14.62
CA ALA A 315 -7.45 9.57 13.96
C ALA A 315 -8.79 10.05 14.54
N LYS A 316 -9.78 10.23 13.65
CA LYS A 316 -11.19 10.46 14.05
C LYS A 316 -12.05 9.48 13.29
N LEU A 317 -12.92 8.76 13.98
CA LEU A 317 -13.88 7.83 13.40
C LEU A 317 -15.28 8.19 13.89
N THR A 318 -16.20 8.43 12.98
CA THR A 318 -17.61 8.63 13.26
C THR A 318 -18.41 7.48 12.65
N VAL A 319 -19.10 6.74 13.48
CA VAL A 319 -20.00 5.64 13.08
C VAL A 319 -21.42 6.12 13.25
N ARG A 320 -22.25 6.01 12.23
CA ARG A 320 -23.67 6.38 12.30
C ARG A 320 -24.53 5.12 12.11
N ARG A 321 -25.52 5.01 12.95
CA ARG A 321 -26.62 4.09 12.75
C ARG A 321 -27.82 4.89 12.27
N ASP A 322 -28.26 4.64 11.07
CA ASP A 322 -29.36 5.39 10.46
C ASP A 322 -30.72 5.10 11.10
N ALA A 323 -31.75 5.85 10.74
CA ALA A 323 -33.10 5.66 11.26
C ALA A 323 -33.71 4.27 10.95
N LYS A 324 -33.15 3.50 10.00
CA LYS A 324 -33.53 2.11 9.70
C LYS A 324 -32.79 1.11 10.57
N GLY A 325 -31.79 1.56 11.32
CA GLY A 325 -30.95 0.71 12.17
C GLY A 325 -29.74 0.12 11.46
N GLU A 326 -29.41 0.56 10.25
CA GLU A 326 -28.24 0.12 9.50
C GLU A 326 -27.01 0.95 9.89
N LEU A 327 -25.85 0.27 10.03
CA LEU A 327 -24.59 0.96 10.27
C LEU A 327 -24.00 1.43 8.94
N ASP A 328 -23.61 2.69 8.86
CA ASP A 328 -23.00 3.30 7.68
C ASP A 328 -21.70 2.60 7.25
N LEU A 329 -20.93 2.06 8.21
CA LEU A 329 -19.70 1.32 7.93
C LEU A 329 -19.94 -0.11 7.43
N ALA A 330 -21.09 -0.73 7.73
CA ALA A 330 -21.37 -2.13 7.37
C ALA A 330 -21.42 -2.36 5.84
N ASN A 331 -21.80 -1.33 5.10
CA ASN A 331 -21.98 -1.38 3.66
C ASN A 331 -20.81 -0.78 2.85
N LEU A 332 -19.68 -0.48 3.50
CA LEU A 332 -18.53 0.13 2.81
C LEU A 332 -17.82 -0.85 1.86
N LEU A 333 -17.77 -2.14 2.21
CA LEU A 333 -17.22 -3.14 1.30
C LEU A 333 -18.30 -3.57 0.30
N LYS A 334 -18.02 -3.42 -0.97
CA LYS A 334 -18.86 -4.04 -2.00
C LYS A 334 -18.60 -5.54 -1.95
N THR A 335 -19.61 -6.32 -1.59
CA THR A 335 -19.55 -7.76 -1.85
C THR A 335 -19.31 -7.92 -3.36
N ALA A 336 -18.21 -8.56 -3.73
CA ALA A 336 -17.94 -8.87 -5.13
C ALA A 336 -19.19 -9.57 -5.68
N ALA A 337 -19.93 -8.89 -6.57
CA ALA A 337 -21.08 -9.46 -7.23
C ALA A 337 -20.57 -10.44 -8.29
N GLY A 338 -20.39 -11.66 -7.88
CA GLY A 338 -20.00 -12.80 -8.68
C GLY A 338 -19.49 -13.91 -7.75
N PRO A 339 -19.86 -15.15 -7.96
CA PRO A 339 -19.17 -16.23 -7.28
C PRO A 339 -17.70 -16.07 -7.70
N ALA A 340 -16.83 -15.75 -6.73
CA ALA A 340 -15.42 -16.02 -6.89
C ALA A 340 -15.37 -17.45 -7.42
N ALA A 341 -14.83 -17.66 -8.61
CA ALA A 341 -14.67 -19.00 -9.16
C ALA A 341 -14.10 -19.85 -8.03
N ALA A 342 -14.88 -20.82 -7.57
CA ALA A 342 -14.46 -21.69 -6.49
C ALA A 342 -13.06 -22.17 -6.86
N PRO A 343 -12.05 -22.09 -5.96
CA PRO A 343 -10.71 -22.55 -6.26
C PRO A 343 -10.85 -23.94 -6.85
N ASN A 344 -10.30 -24.13 -8.04
CA ASN A 344 -10.35 -25.41 -8.72
C ASN A 344 -9.79 -26.46 -7.75
N PRO A 345 -10.56 -27.46 -7.26
CA PRO A 345 -10.11 -28.38 -6.22
C PRO A 345 -8.89 -29.22 -6.63
N SER A 346 -8.43 -29.06 -7.86
CA SER A 346 -7.29 -29.77 -8.44
C SER A 346 -5.96 -28.99 -8.38
N GLN A 347 -5.92 -27.76 -7.91
CA GLN A 347 -4.66 -27.05 -7.65
C GLN A 347 -4.40 -27.12 -6.14
N PRO A 348 -3.28 -27.72 -5.70
CA PRO A 348 -2.91 -27.61 -4.29
C PRO A 348 -2.78 -26.12 -3.98
N VAL A 349 -3.59 -25.64 -3.06
CA VAL A 349 -3.42 -24.31 -2.46
C VAL A 349 -2.05 -24.37 -1.80
N VAL A 350 -1.06 -23.73 -2.39
CA VAL A 350 0.26 -23.56 -1.78
C VAL A 350 0.04 -22.59 -0.63
N ILE A 351 -0.23 -23.14 0.53
CA ILE A 351 -0.36 -22.36 1.77
C ILE A 351 1.06 -22.03 2.19
N ASN A 352 1.50 -20.83 1.87
CA ASN A 352 2.79 -20.33 2.28
C ASN A 352 2.79 -20.16 3.81
N ASN A 353 3.73 -20.80 4.48
CA ASN A 353 3.94 -20.66 5.91
C ASN A 353 4.60 -19.30 6.17
N TRP A 354 3.81 -18.26 6.46
CA TRP A 354 4.33 -16.92 6.78
C TRP A 354 4.30 -16.65 8.26
N LYS A 355 5.37 -16.01 8.74
CA LYS A 355 5.46 -15.44 10.07
C LYS A 355 5.55 -13.92 9.98
N LEU A 356 4.57 -13.24 10.57
CA LEU A 356 4.52 -11.77 10.68
C LEU A 356 4.71 -11.38 12.15
N SER A 357 5.61 -10.44 12.41
CA SER A 357 5.83 -9.86 13.74
C SER A 357 5.80 -8.34 13.66
N VAL A 358 5.02 -7.69 14.53
CA VAL A 358 5.03 -6.25 14.72
C VAL A 358 5.45 -5.99 16.16
N LYS A 359 6.67 -5.47 16.34
CA LYS A 359 7.27 -5.29 17.66
C LYS A 359 6.57 -4.20 18.48
N GLN A 360 6.01 -3.19 17.80
CA GLN A 360 5.30 -2.12 18.46
C GLN A 360 4.19 -1.58 17.55
N VAL A 361 2.95 -1.65 18.03
CA VAL A 361 1.79 -0.97 17.46
C VAL A 361 1.38 0.14 18.43
N VAL A 362 1.27 1.36 17.92
CA VAL A 362 0.90 2.55 18.72
C VAL A 362 -0.21 3.31 18.01
N PHE A 363 -1.33 3.47 18.68
CA PHE A 363 -2.39 4.39 18.31
C PHE A 363 -2.44 5.52 19.33
N ASP A 364 -2.21 6.74 18.89
CA ASP A 364 -2.22 7.93 19.72
C ASP A 364 -3.32 8.89 19.26
N GLN A 365 -4.05 9.51 20.21
CA GLN A 365 -5.04 10.56 19.92
C GLN A 365 -6.12 10.10 18.92
N VAL A 366 -6.70 8.93 19.14
CA VAL A 366 -7.83 8.43 18.35
C VAL A 366 -9.12 8.89 19.00
N ALA A 367 -9.94 9.66 18.28
CA ALA A 367 -11.29 10.04 18.72
C ALA A 367 -12.32 9.16 18.01
N ILE A 368 -13.24 8.59 18.76
CA ILE A 368 -14.32 7.73 18.24
C ILE A 368 -15.65 8.29 18.67
N SER A 369 -16.61 8.36 17.76
CA SER A 369 -17.99 8.70 18.08
C SER A 369 -18.97 7.76 17.37
N VAL A 370 -20.01 7.36 18.08
CA VAL A 370 -21.13 6.54 17.58
C VAL A 370 -22.41 7.33 17.76
N VAL A 371 -23.16 7.54 16.69
CA VAL A 371 -24.45 8.26 16.71
C VAL A 371 -25.55 7.29 16.30
N ASP A 372 -26.62 7.16 17.13
CA ASP A 372 -27.77 6.30 16.82
C ASP A 372 -28.99 7.16 16.46
N GLU A 373 -29.32 7.24 15.18
CA GLU A 373 -30.45 8.03 14.68
C GLU A 373 -31.80 7.28 14.79
N THR A 374 -31.80 6.04 15.31
CA THR A 374 -33.06 5.31 15.59
C THR A 374 -33.81 5.86 16.78
N VAL A 375 -33.17 6.73 17.60
CA VAL A 375 -33.71 7.35 18.82
C VAL A 375 -33.73 8.87 18.65
N ILE A 376 -34.77 9.53 19.15
CA ILE A 376 -34.93 11.00 19.11
C ILE A 376 -35.00 11.55 20.53
N PRO A 377 -34.11 12.50 20.91
CA PRO A 377 -32.95 12.98 20.17
C PRO A 377 -31.87 11.90 20.06
N PRO A 378 -31.09 11.87 18.95
CA PRO A 378 -30.06 10.86 18.70
C PRO A 378 -29.02 10.82 19.82
N PRO A 379 -28.81 9.67 20.48
CA PRO A 379 -27.70 9.53 21.43
C PRO A 379 -26.37 9.46 20.68
N LYS A 380 -25.38 10.07 21.29
CA LYS A 380 -23.98 10.07 20.84
C LYS A 380 -23.10 9.52 21.94
N LEU A 381 -22.47 8.39 21.68
CA LEU A 381 -21.40 7.84 22.52
C LEU A 381 -20.06 8.32 21.91
N SER A 382 -19.23 8.99 22.69
CA SER A 382 -17.93 9.47 22.23
C SER A 382 -16.82 9.16 23.22
N ALA A 383 -15.62 8.89 22.68
CA ALA A 383 -14.37 8.86 23.42
C ALA A 383 -13.39 9.79 22.71
N ASP A 384 -12.91 10.84 23.41
CA ASP A 384 -12.14 11.89 22.76
C ASP A 384 -10.66 11.53 22.59
N SER A 385 -10.15 10.62 23.40
CA SER A 385 -8.79 10.13 23.28
C SER A 385 -8.71 8.64 23.59
N VAL A 386 -8.43 7.84 22.56
CA VAL A 386 -8.11 6.43 22.69
C VAL A 386 -6.63 6.26 22.36
N GLN A 387 -5.91 5.62 23.28
CA GLN A 387 -4.50 5.26 23.12
C GLN A 387 -4.38 3.75 23.25
N LEU A 388 -3.70 3.12 22.31
CA LEU A 388 -3.44 1.69 22.32
C LEU A 388 -1.98 1.42 22.00
N ARG A 389 -1.34 0.58 22.80
CA ARG A 389 -0.02 0.02 22.53
C ARG A 389 -0.08 -1.47 22.65
N LEU A 390 0.58 -2.19 21.76
CA LEU A 390 0.70 -3.64 21.82
C LEU A 390 1.84 -4.15 20.94
N GLN A 391 2.21 -5.40 21.14
CA GLN A 391 3.02 -6.20 20.23
C GLN A 391 2.13 -7.28 19.61
N LEU A 392 2.42 -7.63 18.36
CA LEU A 392 1.64 -8.60 17.60
C LEU A 392 2.56 -9.61 16.92
N THR A 393 2.23 -10.88 17.03
CA THR A 393 2.83 -11.95 16.24
C THR A 393 1.73 -12.79 15.60
N ALA A 394 1.81 -12.99 14.29
CA ALA A 394 0.91 -13.84 13.53
C ALA A 394 1.73 -14.90 12.78
N GLU A 395 1.35 -16.15 12.92
CA GLU A 395 1.98 -17.28 12.23
C GLU A 395 0.91 -18.08 11.50
N GLN A 396 1.18 -18.39 10.24
CA GLN A 396 0.36 -19.29 9.46
C GLN A 396 1.18 -20.52 9.08
N THR A 397 0.75 -21.70 9.50
CA THR A 397 1.38 -22.97 9.17
C THR A 397 0.32 -23.90 8.59
N GLY A 398 0.33 -24.06 7.28
CA GLY A 398 -0.73 -24.78 6.62
C GLY A 398 -2.10 -24.11 6.83
N ALA A 399 -3.07 -24.85 7.34
CA ALA A 399 -4.40 -24.34 7.70
C ALA A 399 -4.45 -23.69 9.10
N ASP A 400 -3.41 -23.84 9.91
CA ASP A 400 -3.36 -23.33 11.27
C ASP A 400 -2.93 -21.87 11.27
N PHE A 401 -3.76 -21.02 11.89
CA PHE A 401 -3.47 -19.60 12.10
C PHE A 401 -3.35 -19.32 13.58
N LYS A 402 -2.20 -18.81 14.00
CA LYS A 402 -1.91 -18.37 15.37
C LYS A 402 -1.74 -16.86 15.38
N LEU A 403 -2.45 -16.20 16.26
CA LEU A 403 -2.31 -14.78 16.54
C LEU A 403 -2.08 -14.59 18.03
N THR A 404 -0.99 -13.92 18.36
CA THR A 404 -0.63 -13.59 19.75
C THR A 404 -0.43 -12.09 19.86
N VAL A 405 -1.09 -11.49 20.84
CA VAL A 405 -0.93 -10.11 21.26
C VAL A 405 -0.30 -10.11 22.64
N THR A 406 0.73 -9.28 22.85
CA THR A 406 1.40 -9.12 24.14
C THR A 406 1.61 -7.64 24.47
N ASP A 407 1.90 -7.35 25.72
CA ASP A 407 2.19 -6.01 26.24
C ASP A 407 1.16 -4.96 25.86
N ALA A 408 -0.12 -5.43 25.77
CA ALA A 408 -1.19 -4.54 25.38
C ALA A 408 -1.59 -3.60 26.51
N VAL A 409 -1.64 -2.32 26.20
CA VAL A 409 -2.12 -1.26 27.09
C VAL A 409 -3.16 -0.44 26.32
N LEU A 410 -4.36 -0.34 26.88
CA LEU A 410 -5.42 0.52 26.36
C LEU A 410 -5.76 1.60 27.39
N SER A 411 -5.90 2.82 26.94
CA SER A 411 -6.43 3.95 27.71
C SER A 411 -7.40 4.74 26.86
N LEU A 412 -8.64 4.87 27.36
CA LEU A 412 -9.64 5.76 26.82
C LEU A 412 -9.82 6.93 27.80
N ALA A 413 -9.90 8.14 27.27
CA ALA A 413 -10.23 9.32 28.06
C ALA A 413 -11.51 9.95 27.54
N ASP A 414 -12.24 10.57 28.47
CA ASP A 414 -13.43 11.37 28.23
C ASP A 414 -14.53 10.62 27.45
N LEU A 415 -14.86 9.41 27.93
CA LEU A 415 -16.01 8.65 27.42
C LEU A 415 -17.30 9.35 27.89
N ALA A 416 -18.18 9.72 26.96
CA ALA A 416 -19.43 10.39 27.25
C ALA A 416 -20.59 9.82 26.42
N LEU A 417 -21.75 9.64 27.06
CA LEU A 417 -23.03 9.38 26.40
C LEU A 417 -23.88 10.66 26.50
N ALA A 418 -24.14 11.29 25.36
CA ALA A 418 -24.95 12.48 25.26
C ALA A 418 -26.23 12.24 24.46
N SER A 419 -27.33 12.90 24.79
CA SER A 419 -28.57 12.92 24.02
C SER A 419 -29.24 14.29 24.13
N GLY A 420 -29.32 15.03 23.03
CA GLY A 420 -29.72 16.43 23.02
C GLY A 420 -28.79 17.28 23.89
N ALA A 421 -29.39 18.01 24.87
CA ALA A 421 -28.61 18.84 25.80
C ALA A 421 -28.14 18.07 27.06
N GLN A 422 -28.50 16.82 27.21
CA GLN A 422 -28.17 16.02 28.41
C GLN A 422 -26.97 15.12 28.16
N THR A 423 -26.16 14.92 29.22
CA THR A 423 -25.05 13.97 29.22
C THR A 423 -25.21 13.04 30.44
N PRO A 424 -26.07 12.01 30.34
CA PRO A 424 -26.41 11.19 31.50
C PRO A 424 -25.27 10.28 31.97
N PHE A 425 -24.22 10.11 31.16
CA PHE A 425 -23.04 9.34 31.56
C PHE A 425 -21.76 10.00 31.09
N LYS A 426 -20.78 10.08 31.97
CA LYS A 426 -19.39 10.49 31.70
C LYS A 426 -18.44 9.56 32.44
N LEU A 427 -17.30 9.28 31.85
CA LEU A 427 -16.23 8.49 32.47
C LEU A 427 -14.89 9.08 32.01
N ALA A 428 -14.13 9.58 32.97
CA ALA A 428 -12.88 10.26 32.64
C ALA A 428 -11.80 9.31 32.10
N LYS A 429 -11.69 8.09 32.67
CA LYS A 429 -10.70 7.10 32.21
C LYS A 429 -11.25 5.68 32.27
N LEU A 430 -10.98 4.94 31.20
CA LEU A 430 -11.23 3.49 31.08
C LEU A 430 -10.04 2.83 30.41
N GLY A 431 -9.58 1.69 30.90
CA GLY A 431 -8.50 1.00 30.22
C GLY A 431 -8.02 -0.28 30.88
N PHE A 432 -6.93 -0.79 30.36
CA PHE A 432 -6.21 -1.93 30.93
C PHE A 432 -4.70 -1.83 30.70
N THR A 433 -3.94 -2.56 31.52
CA THR A 433 -2.49 -2.75 31.39
C THR A 433 -2.16 -4.23 31.30
N ASP A 434 -0.98 -4.53 30.79
CA ASP A 434 -0.44 -5.89 30.70
C ASP A 434 -1.40 -6.88 30.05
N GLY A 435 -2.06 -6.43 28.97
CA GLY A 435 -2.95 -7.25 28.19
C GLY A 435 -2.20 -8.25 27.32
N ALA A 436 -2.66 -9.50 27.33
CA ALA A 436 -2.18 -10.51 26.39
C ALA A 436 -3.36 -11.36 25.89
N VAL A 437 -3.30 -11.73 24.60
CA VAL A 437 -4.32 -12.55 23.96
C VAL A 437 -3.63 -13.60 23.08
N ASP A 438 -3.99 -14.85 23.29
CA ASP A 438 -3.66 -15.98 22.41
C ASP A 438 -4.94 -16.47 21.74
N LEU A 439 -5.06 -16.23 20.43
CA LEU A 439 -6.26 -16.58 19.67
C LEU A 439 -6.42 -18.12 19.55
N ALA A 440 -5.31 -18.83 19.37
CA ALA A 440 -5.32 -20.28 19.21
C ALA A 440 -5.67 -20.99 20.51
N ALA A 441 -5.12 -20.53 21.63
CA ALA A 441 -5.43 -21.03 22.95
C ALA A 441 -6.77 -20.50 23.51
N ARG A 442 -7.40 -19.52 22.84
CA ARG A 442 -8.59 -18.80 23.33
C ARG A 442 -8.41 -18.27 24.75
N HIS A 443 -7.25 -17.70 24.99
CA HIS A 443 -6.87 -17.18 26.29
C HIS A 443 -6.63 -15.67 26.20
N ALA A 444 -7.21 -14.93 27.16
CA ALA A 444 -6.96 -13.51 27.36
C ALA A 444 -6.57 -13.24 28.81
N SER A 445 -5.54 -12.45 29.02
CA SER A 445 -5.11 -12.04 30.36
C SER A 445 -4.85 -10.54 30.42
N PHE A 446 -5.16 -9.96 31.58
CA PHE A 446 -4.98 -8.54 31.85
C PHE A 446 -4.28 -8.36 33.21
N GLY A 447 -3.40 -7.41 33.33
CA GLY A 447 -2.84 -7.01 34.62
C GLY A 447 -3.89 -6.28 35.44
N ARG A 448 -4.23 -5.08 35.02
CA ARG A 448 -5.23 -4.22 35.65
C ARG A 448 -6.28 -3.81 34.63
N LEU A 449 -7.55 -3.98 34.95
CA LEU A 449 -8.68 -3.34 34.29
C LEU A 449 -9.17 -2.21 35.19
N TYR A 450 -9.36 -1.01 34.65
CA TYR A 450 -9.73 0.13 35.49
C TYR A 450 -10.75 1.05 34.82
N ALA A 451 -11.63 1.64 35.66
CA ALA A 451 -12.51 2.74 35.32
C ALA A 451 -12.43 3.79 36.44
N GLU A 452 -12.13 5.03 36.07
CA GLU A 452 -11.84 6.10 37.02
C GLU A 452 -12.67 7.35 36.72
N ASP A 453 -13.27 7.94 37.77
CA ASP A 453 -14.02 9.20 37.73
C ASP A 453 -15.21 9.12 36.76
N ALA A 454 -16.18 8.29 37.14
CA ALA A 454 -17.44 8.15 36.42
C ALA A 454 -18.55 8.98 37.08
N GLN A 455 -19.43 9.55 36.25
CA GLN A 455 -20.60 10.26 36.69
C GLN A 455 -21.83 9.77 35.93
N LEU A 456 -22.85 9.33 36.66
CA LEU A 456 -24.09 8.78 36.14
C LEU A 456 -25.28 9.57 36.63
N GLN A 457 -26.10 10.06 35.71
CA GLN A 457 -27.41 10.67 36.02
C GLN A 457 -28.52 9.72 35.63
N LEU A 458 -29.11 9.07 36.63
CA LEU A 458 -30.15 8.07 36.45
C LEU A 458 -31.49 8.63 36.91
N THR A 459 -32.43 8.79 35.99
CA THR A 459 -33.79 9.24 36.29
C THR A 459 -34.76 8.10 35.93
N ARG A 460 -35.57 7.68 36.91
CA ARG A 460 -36.71 6.82 36.73
C ARG A 460 -37.97 7.66 36.62
N ASP A 461 -38.66 7.60 35.52
CA ASP A 461 -39.89 8.33 35.30
C ASP A 461 -41.06 7.71 36.10
N ARG A 462 -42.21 8.40 36.12
CA ARG A 462 -43.42 7.95 36.79
C ARG A 462 -43.98 6.62 36.23
N ARG A 463 -43.56 6.20 35.04
CA ARG A 463 -43.91 4.93 34.39
C ARG A 463 -42.92 3.81 34.72
N GLY A 464 -41.89 4.13 35.51
CA GLY A 464 -40.84 3.18 35.89
C GLY A 464 -39.72 3.01 34.85
N GLN A 465 -39.67 3.85 33.79
CA GLN A 465 -38.66 3.77 32.77
C GLN A 465 -37.41 4.55 33.15
N LEU A 466 -36.26 3.98 32.91
CA LEU A 466 -34.97 4.63 33.15
C LEU A 466 -34.50 5.37 31.90
N ASN A 467 -34.08 6.63 32.08
CA ASN A 467 -33.61 7.51 31.00
C ASN A 467 -32.48 6.93 30.18
N ILE A 468 -31.58 6.16 30.78
CA ILE A 468 -30.38 5.63 30.10
C ILE A 468 -30.66 4.40 29.25
N LEU A 469 -31.69 3.58 29.57
CA LEU A 469 -31.96 2.34 28.85
C LEU A 469 -32.39 2.55 27.40
N GLY A 470 -33.04 3.69 27.11
CA GLY A 470 -33.40 4.08 25.75
C GLY A 470 -32.26 4.66 24.92
N LEU A 471 -31.15 5.03 25.57
CA LEU A 471 -30.02 5.71 24.93
C LEU A 471 -28.88 4.75 24.59
N LEU A 472 -28.85 3.56 25.18
CA LEU A 472 -27.79 2.60 24.87
C LEU A 472 -27.99 2.04 23.46
N PRO A 473 -26.95 2.07 22.60
CA PRO A 473 -27.01 1.48 21.27
C PRO A 473 -27.45 0.01 21.37
N LYS A 474 -28.51 -0.34 20.70
CA LYS A 474 -28.96 -1.76 20.63
C LYS A 474 -28.06 -2.50 19.62
N PHE A 475 -26.85 -2.82 20.01
CA PHE A 475 -25.98 -3.68 19.23
C PHE A 475 -26.58 -5.09 19.20
N GLY A 476 -27.06 -5.55 18.04
CA GLY A 476 -27.49 -6.93 17.81
C GLY A 476 -28.99 -7.21 17.65
N ALA A 477 -29.88 -6.19 17.61
CA ALA A 477 -31.32 -6.41 17.40
C ALA A 477 -31.80 -6.24 15.95
N GLY A 478 -30.91 -6.11 14.97
CA GLY A 478 -31.25 -5.88 13.56
C GLY A 478 -30.73 -6.96 12.65
N GLY A 479 -31.53 -7.95 12.39
CA GLY A 479 -31.26 -9.00 11.42
C GLY A 479 -31.38 -10.39 12.02
N GLN A 480 -32.49 -11.05 11.80
CA GLN A 480 -32.49 -12.50 11.74
C GLN A 480 -31.59 -12.91 10.58
N GLN A 481 -30.26 -12.92 10.82
CA GLN A 481 -29.41 -13.77 10.01
C GLN A 481 -29.90 -15.18 10.21
N ALA A 482 -30.43 -15.79 9.16
CA ALA A 482 -30.64 -17.21 9.09
C ALA A 482 -29.43 -17.88 9.73
N ALA A 483 -29.66 -18.66 10.75
CA ALA A 483 -28.62 -19.35 11.50
C ALA A 483 -27.76 -20.13 10.51
N THR A 484 -26.60 -19.59 10.18
CA THR A 484 -25.52 -20.37 9.59
C THR A 484 -25.29 -21.50 10.56
N PRO A 485 -25.25 -22.77 10.12
CA PRO A 485 -25.00 -23.89 11.03
C PRO A 485 -23.80 -23.55 11.90
N ALA A 486 -23.97 -23.53 13.22
CA ALA A 486 -22.92 -23.21 14.15
C ALA A 486 -21.73 -24.11 13.83
N ALA A 487 -20.61 -23.51 13.45
CA ALA A 487 -19.32 -24.20 13.42
C ALA A 487 -19.18 -24.92 14.80
N PRO A 488 -18.62 -26.13 14.85
CA PRO A 488 -18.53 -26.88 16.09
C PRO A 488 -17.95 -25.98 17.19
N ALA A 489 -18.67 -25.86 18.31
CA ALA A 489 -18.31 -24.98 19.41
C ALA A 489 -16.91 -25.35 19.91
N GLY A 490 -15.91 -24.56 19.51
CA GLY A 490 -14.56 -24.75 20.03
C GLY A 490 -14.55 -24.48 21.54
N ALA A 491 -13.45 -24.81 22.21
CA ALA A 491 -13.30 -24.58 23.66
C ALA A 491 -13.68 -23.14 24.05
N PRO A 492 -14.33 -22.92 25.20
CA PRO A 492 -14.71 -21.59 25.66
C PRO A 492 -13.48 -20.71 25.87
N TRP A 493 -13.67 -19.40 25.72
CA TRP A 493 -12.62 -18.42 26.03
C TRP A 493 -12.35 -18.39 27.53
N ILE A 494 -11.07 -18.36 27.90
CA ILE A 494 -10.62 -18.14 29.26
C ILE A 494 -10.09 -16.71 29.35
N ALA A 495 -10.71 -15.88 30.17
CA ALA A 495 -10.28 -14.54 30.46
C ALA A 495 -9.91 -14.39 31.92
N VAL A 496 -8.80 -13.77 32.25
CA VAL A 496 -8.34 -13.53 33.63
C VAL A 496 -7.82 -12.09 33.77
N ALA A 497 -8.11 -11.48 34.92
CA ALA A 497 -7.55 -10.18 35.28
C ALA A 497 -6.96 -10.25 36.69
N LYS A 498 -5.74 -9.74 36.88
CA LYS A 498 -5.11 -9.67 38.20
C LYS A 498 -5.88 -8.73 39.13
N SER A 499 -6.29 -7.57 38.60
CA SER A 499 -7.19 -6.66 39.30
C SER A 499 -8.21 -6.02 38.39
N VAL A 500 -9.42 -5.78 38.91
CA VAL A 500 -10.48 -4.96 38.30
C VAL A 500 -10.82 -3.85 39.29
N GLU A 501 -10.68 -2.61 38.88
CA GLU A 501 -10.79 -1.45 39.75
C GLU A 501 -11.79 -0.42 39.19
N LEU A 502 -12.77 -0.06 40.00
CA LEU A 502 -13.66 1.07 39.80
C LEU A 502 -13.38 2.08 40.91
N SER A 503 -13.08 3.32 40.58
CA SER A 503 -12.78 4.36 41.56
C SER A 503 -13.45 5.68 41.21
N LYS A 504 -13.82 6.44 42.27
CA LYS A 504 -14.48 7.73 42.15
C LYS A 504 -15.73 7.73 41.28
N PHE A 505 -16.55 6.68 41.42
CA PHE A 505 -17.82 6.61 40.70
C PHE A 505 -18.89 7.39 41.46
N GLY A 506 -19.41 8.47 40.86
CA GLY A 506 -20.51 9.28 41.33
C GLY A 506 -21.82 8.93 40.60
N ALA A 507 -22.95 8.98 41.30
CA ALA A 507 -24.26 8.81 40.67
C ALA A 507 -25.31 9.73 41.32
N GLU A 508 -26.11 10.35 40.47
CA GLU A 508 -27.34 11.02 40.87
C GLU A 508 -28.52 10.16 40.43
N ILE A 509 -29.28 9.66 41.38
CA ILE A 509 -30.42 8.75 41.14
C ILE A 509 -31.70 9.47 41.61
N GLU A 510 -32.63 9.71 40.67
CA GLU A 510 -33.91 10.31 40.93
C GLU A 510 -35.05 9.36 40.53
N ASP A 511 -35.93 9.06 41.47
CA ASP A 511 -37.20 8.36 41.21
C ASP A 511 -38.34 9.38 41.25
N GLN A 512 -38.84 9.74 40.06
CA GLN A 512 -39.96 10.70 39.94
C GLN A 512 -41.30 10.12 40.39
N GLY A 513 -41.42 8.78 40.50
CA GLY A 513 -42.60 8.13 41.01
C GLY A 513 -42.77 8.25 42.54
N THR A 514 -41.66 8.14 43.26
CA THR A 514 -41.61 8.20 44.73
C THR A 514 -41.08 9.55 45.23
N GLY A 515 -40.47 10.39 44.37
CA GLY A 515 -39.82 11.64 44.75
C GLY A 515 -38.49 11.45 45.48
N VAL A 516 -37.93 10.27 45.50
CA VAL A 516 -36.66 9.95 46.17
C VAL A 516 -35.51 10.39 45.32
N LYS A 517 -34.53 11.09 45.94
CA LYS A 517 -33.25 11.43 45.32
C LYS A 517 -32.09 10.92 46.17
N VAL A 518 -31.14 10.26 45.53
CA VAL A 518 -29.95 9.68 46.17
C VAL A 518 -28.72 10.15 45.39
N HIS A 519 -27.71 10.66 46.12
CA HIS A 519 -26.45 11.06 45.52
C HIS A 519 -25.29 10.19 46.04
N VAL A 520 -24.81 9.29 45.19
CA VAL A 520 -23.59 8.54 45.44
C VAL A 520 -22.43 9.49 45.15
N GLN A 521 -21.62 9.82 46.17
CA GLN A 521 -20.44 10.67 45.98
C GLN A 521 -19.24 9.92 45.51
N ASP A 522 -19.02 8.73 46.08
CA ASP A 522 -17.84 7.92 45.80
C ASP A 522 -18.19 6.43 45.99
N LEU A 523 -18.18 5.71 44.88
CA LEU A 523 -18.23 4.26 44.91
C LEU A 523 -16.86 3.75 44.40
N THR A 524 -16.26 2.88 45.19
CA THR A 524 -15.02 2.18 44.85
C THR A 524 -15.27 0.69 44.88
N VAL A 525 -14.74 -0.04 43.92
CA VAL A 525 -14.77 -1.49 43.86
C VAL A 525 -13.42 -2.02 43.42
N LYS A 526 -12.88 -2.96 44.13
CA LYS A 526 -11.65 -3.68 43.76
C LYS A 526 -11.88 -5.16 43.80
N LEU A 527 -11.61 -5.83 42.69
CA LEU A 527 -11.63 -7.29 42.58
C LEU A 527 -10.19 -7.76 42.29
N GLU A 528 -9.73 -8.78 43.01
CA GLU A 528 -8.43 -9.39 42.75
C GLU A 528 -8.64 -10.85 42.34
N GLY A 529 -7.97 -11.26 41.22
CA GLY A 529 -8.06 -12.61 40.66
C GLY A 529 -9.37 -12.90 39.94
N ALA A 530 -9.98 -11.87 39.32
CA ALA A 530 -11.20 -12.03 38.55
C ALA A 530 -10.94 -12.82 37.26
N GLY A 531 -11.88 -13.72 36.89
CA GLY A 531 -11.75 -14.50 35.67
C GLY A 531 -13.07 -15.12 35.21
N SER A 532 -13.07 -15.68 34.03
CA SER A 532 -14.21 -16.40 33.45
C SER A 532 -14.47 -17.77 34.16
N ASP A 533 -13.48 -18.29 34.89
CA ASP A 533 -13.61 -19.47 35.73
C ASP A 533 -14.19 -19.06 37.11
N LEU A 534 -15.49 -19.14 37.23
CA LEU A 534 -16.23 -18.75 38.43
C LEU A 534 -16.00 -19.72 39.64
N THR A 535 -15.26 -20.81 39.49
CA THR A 535 -14.91 -21.72 40.59
C THR A 535 -13.74 -21.19 41.42
N ARG A 536 -13.01 -20.19 40.94
CA ARG A 536 -11.89 -19.61 41.68
C ARG A 536 -12.35 -18.49 42.61
N PRO A 537 -11.83 -18.42 43.82
CA PRO A 537 -12.19 -17.37 44.76
C PRO A 537 -11.64 -16.01 44.25
N VAL A 538 -12.48 -14.97 44.32
CA VAL A 538 -12.16 -13.60 44.01
C VAL A 538 -12.16 -12.80 45.32
N LYS A 539 -11.10 -12.04 45.58
CA LYS A 539 -11.11 -11.08 46.67
C LYS A 539 -11.90 -9.86 46.24
N PHE A 540 -12.76 -9.38 47.08
CA PHE A 540 -13.65 -8.26 46.86
C PHE A 540 -13.41 -7.21 47.95
N ASP A 541 -13.28 -5.95 47.57
CA ASP A 541 -13.25 -4.78 48.43
C ASP A 541 -14.15 -3.72 47.82
N ALA A 542 -15.09 -3.17 48.57
CA ALA A 542 -15.96 -2.10 48.10
C ALA A 542 -16.22 -1.03 49.15
N GLY A 543 -16.25 0.20 48.70
CA GLY A 543 -16.60 1.36 49.54
C GLY A 543 -17.65 2.23 48.85
N LEU A 544 -18.63 2.70 49.62
CA LEU A 544 -19.69 3.62 49.14
C LEU A 544 -19.85 4.78 50.11
N LYS A 545 -19.93 6.00 49.61
CA LYS A 545 -20.27 7.21 50.36
C LYS A 545 -21.47 7.89 49.72
N LEU A 546 -22.44 8.25 50.56
CA LEU A 546 -23.61 9.03 50.14
C LEU A 546 -23.49 10.49 50.58
N ARG A 547 -23.97 11.40 49.75
CA ARG A 547 -23.98 12.84 50.04
C ARG A 547 -24.92 13.18 51.19
N GLU A 548 -26.03 12.49 51.31
CA GLU A 548 -27.05 12.65 52.35
C GLU A 548 -26.59 12.14 53.72
N GLY A 549 -25.41 11.57 53.78
CA GLY A 549 -24.84 10.95 54.98
C GLY A 549 -24.94 9.42 54.88
N GLY A 550 -23.89 8.77 55.32
CA GLY A 550 -23.75 7.32 55.32
C GLY A 550 -22.55 6.83 54.48
N GLN A 551 -21.95 5.80 54.97
CA GLN A 551 -20.89 5.07 54.29
C GLN A 551 -21.06 3.58 54.52
N LEU A 552 -20.68 2.80 53.48
CA LEU A 552 -20.62 1.35 53.52
C LEU A 552 -19.26 0.90 53.12
N SER A 553 -18.70 -0.11 53.77
CA SER A 553 -17.50 -0.82 53.35
C SER A 553 -17.73 -2.31 53.47
N ALA A 554 -17.23 -3.08 52.50
CA ALA A 554 -17.40 -4.53 52.49
C ALA A 554 -16.08 -5.18 52.03
#